data_8b6bbe2e90fe585342ec59875b42d3c1
#
_entry.id   8b6bbe2e90fe585342ec59875b42d3c1
#
_cell.length_a   1.000
_cell.length_b   1.000
_cell.length_c   1.000
_cell.angle_alpha   90.00
_cell.angle_beta   90.00
_cell.angle_gamma   90.00
#
_symmetry.space_group_name_H-M   'P 1'
#
loop_
_entity.id
_entity.type
_entity.pdbx_description
1 polymer ?
#
loop_
_entity_poly.entity_id
_entity_poly.type
_entity_poly.pdbx_seq_one_letter_code
_entity_poly.pdbx_strand_id
1 'polypeptide(L)'
;MQRRKSFEPSTIDELKSLAESAGYTVVGKIEQIREPDPRYQIGYGKIKELAELVKETGTQKIIFDNPLKPVQSYNIAKATGVEAIDRFQLILEIFARRATTTEAKLQIQLARLKYELARAKEKVRLAKKGEQPGFMGLGAYEADIYHETVKRQIQTINEKLKKIRRKRVLHRERRAELGFPTISLAGYTNAGKSSLFNALTEEEAPVDDALFTTLSTTTRLVKFSRKKFLLTDTVGFIDRLPLTLIEAFHSTLEETIYSDLILLVVDISEPLSTVEKKLSICLETIDRIEASGIPIITALNKIDLLSQTEIGQKMEKLKNKAPKPILISALYKINIDQLKEETTNVLKNYTQVSFTVPLTNETMPFISWLYNRADVHAVKYVENAAHVTLEAIPWFAERVKSRVEELGGKIESFKQ
;
A
#
# COMPACT_ATOMS: atom_id res chain seq x y z
N MET A 1 0.01 11.42 22.49
CA MET A 1 -1.09 11.32 23.51
C MET A 1 -2.12 10.30 23.09
N GLN A 2 -2.49 9.36 23.96
CA GLN A 2 -3.51 8.36 23.69
C GLN A 2 -4.52 8.28 24.83
N ARG A 3 -5.81 8.25 24.50
CA ARG A 3 -6.89 7.83 25.37
C ARG A 3 -7.39 6.45 24.91
N ARG A 4 -7.52 5.50 25.82
CA ARG A 4 -8.02 4.14 25.50
C ARG A 4 -9.02 3.64 26.56
N LYS A 5 -9.80 2.63 26.21
CA LYS A 5 -10.59 1.84 27.17
C LYS A 5 -9.69 0.80 27.85
N SER A 6 -10.10 0.30 29.00
CA SER A 6 -9.28 -0.64 29.78
C SER A 6 -8.90 -1.92 29.05
N PHE A 7 -9.76 -2.39 28.13
CA PHE A 7 -9.56 -3.60 27.33
C PHE A 7 -8.85 -3.35 25.99
N GLU A 8 -8.65 -2.09 25.58
CA GLU A 8 -7.94 -1.76 24.33
C GLU A 8 -6.43 -1.80 24.55
N PRO A 9 -5.65 -2.45 23.65
CA PRO A 9 -4.19 -2.40 23.75
C PRO A 9 -3.67 -0.98 23.49
N SER A 10 -2.50 -0.66 24.04
CA SER A 10 -1.83 0.60 23.75
C SER A 10 -1.30 0.59 22.31
N THR A 11 -1.50 1.71 21.60
CA THR A 11 -0.95 2.00 20.27
C THR A 11 -0.05 3.22 20.27
N ILE A 12 0.40 3.66 21.47
CA ILE A 12 1.22 4.87 21.63
C ILE A 12 2.60 4.74 20.98
N ASP A 13 3.17 3.53 20.94
CA ASP A 13 4.47 3.29 20.33
C ASP A 13 4.38 3.35 18.81
N GLU A 14 3.29 2.86 18.22
CA GLU A 14 3.02 3.05 16.78
C GLU A 14 2.83 4.54 16.46
N LEU A 15 2.09 5.28 17.30
CA LEU A 15 1.93 6.73 17.14
C LEU A 15 3.27 7.46 17.22
N LYS A 16 4.17 7.02 18.12
CA LYS A 16 5.53 7.57 18.19
C LYS A 16 6.27 7.36 16.86
N SER A 17 6.30 6.14 16.36
CA SER A 17 6.95 5.83 15.08
C SER A 17 6.36 6.60 13.90
N LEU A 18 5.04 6.85 13.90
CA LEU A 18 4.38 7.71 12.92
C LEU A 18 4.86 9.17 13.05
N ALA A 19 4.94 9.70 14.27
CA ALA A 19 5.41 11.07 14.50
C ALA A 19 6.88 11.25 14.05
N GLU A 20 7.74 10.30 14.36
CA GLU A 20 9.15 10.26 13.91
C GLU A 20 9.24 10.20 12.38
N SER A 21 8.39 9.39 11.73
CA SER A 21 8.30 9.32 10.26
C SER A 21 7.81 10.62 9.62
N ALA A 22 7.05 11.44 10.36
CA ALA A 22 6.69 12.79 9.98
C ALA A 22 7.81 13.81 10.26
N GLY A 23 8.97 13.37 10.80
CA GLY A 23 10.11 14.23 11.12
C GLY A 23 9.94 14.99 12.44
N TYR A 24 9.08 14.54 13.34
CA TYR A 24 8.95 15.08 14.67
C TYR A 24 9.85 14.35 15.66
N THR A 25 10.45 15.08 16.59
CA THR A 25 11.10 14.51 17.77
C THR A 25 10.10 14.39 18.89
N VAL A 26 9.86 13.17 19.38
CA VAL A 26 8.89 12.91 20.44
C VAL A 26 9.54 13.12 21.80
N VAL A 27 9.13 14.16 22.51
CA VAL A 27 9.67 14.57 23.82
C VAL A 27 8.90 14.00 25.02
N GLY A 28 7.69 13.48 24.80
CA GLY A 28 6.88 12.90 25.88
C GLY A 28 5.74 12.04 25.37
N LYS A 29 5.30 11.08 26.19
CA LYS A 29 4.16 10.20 25.92
C LYS A 29 3.21 10.27 27.12
N ILE A 30 1.91 10.45 26.86
CA ILE A 30 0.87 10.45 27.87
C ILE A 30 -0.25 9.51 27.45
N GLU A 31 -0.62 8.58 28.32
CA GLU A 31 -1.78 7.72 28.18
C GLU A 31 -2.82 8.00 29.27
N GLN A 32 -4.07 7.80 28.91
CA GLN A 32 -5.16 7.80 29.87
C GLN A 32 -6.19 6.75 29.55
N ILE A 33 -6.59 5.96 30.55
CA ILE A 33 -7.68 4.97 30.45
C ILE A 33 -8.93 5.64 31.00
N ARG A 34 -9.88 5.99 30.10
CA ARG A 34 -11.19 6.52 30.46
C ARG A 34 -12.11 6.60 29.24
N GLU A 35 -13.39 6.87 29.46
CA GLU A 35 -14.32 7.26 28.38
C GLU A 35 -13.96 8.67 27.84
N PRO A 36 -14.28 8.96 26.55
CA PRO A 36 -13.92 10.22 25.93
C PRO A 36 -14.61 11.40 26.59
N ASP A 37 -13.84 12.41 26.93
CA ASP A 37 -14.38 13.68 27.41
C ASP A 37 -14.91 14.51 26.21
N PRO A 38 -16.14 15.03 26.26
CA PRO A 38 -16.72 15.80 25.17
C PRO A 38 -15.94 17.07 24.84
N ARG A 39 -15.26 17.67 25.82
CA ARG A 39 -14.59 18.97 25.71
C ARG A 39 -13.12 18.86 25.32
N TYR A 40 -12.41 17.82 25.82
CA TYR A 40 -10.96 17.69 25.66
C TYR A 40 -10.48 16.32 25.17
N GLN A 41 -11.36 15.35 24.94
CA GLN A 41 -11.04 13.95 24.65
C GLN A 41 -10.43 13.20 25.86
N ILE A 42 -9.70 13.89 26.72
CA ILE A 42 -9.05 13.43 27.96
C ILE A 42 -9.60 14.21 29.15
N GLY A 43 -9.34 13.75 30.37
CA GLY A 43 -9.82 14.43 31.59
C GLY A 43 -9.14 15.78 31.83
N TYR A 44 -9.84 16.68 32.50
CA TYR A 44 -9.36 18.03 32.76
C TYR A 44 -8.04 18.07 33.57
N GLY A 45 -7.85 17.19 34.54
CA GLY A 45 -6.57 17.07 35.27
C GLY A 45 -5.41 16.69 34.32
N LYS A 46 -5.68 15.82 33.36
CA LYS A 46 -4.67 15.42 32.32
C LYS A 46 -4.36 16.52 31.34
N ILE A 47 -5.29 17.45 31.08
CA ILE A 47 -5.04 18.66 30.28
C ILE A 47 -4.08 19.60 31.01
N LYS A 48 -4.20 19.75 32.32
CA LYS A 48 -3.26 20.57 33.12
C LYS A 48 -1.85 19.99 33.07
N GLU A 49 -1.72 18.69 33.33
CA GLU A 49 -0.44 17.96 33.19
C GLU A 49 0.18 18.11 31.81
N LEU A 50 -0.64 17.99 30.77
CA LEU A 50 -0.21 18.17 29.39
C LEU A 50 0.27 19.61 29.13
N ALA A 51 -0.43 20.63 29.69
CA ALA A 51 -0.04 22.03 29.53
C ALA A 51 1.27 22.37 30.26
N GLU A 52 1.49 21.78 31.43
CA GLU A 52 2.75 21.88 32.17
C GLU A 52 3.91 21.24 31.38
N LEU A 53 3.73 20.01 30.90
CA LEU A 53 4.72 19.31 30.10
C LEU A 53 5.08 20.08 28.82
N VAL A 54 4.11 20.67 28.14
CA VAL A 54 4.34 21.51 26.94
C VAL A 54 5.22 22.72 27.27
N LYS A 55 4.97 23.39 28.41
CA LYS A 55 5.78 24.54 28.85
C LYS A 55 7.21 24.11 29.22
N GLU A 56 7.37 23.00 29.95
CA GLU A 56 8.67 22.50 30.38
C GLU A 56 9.55 22.05 29.20
N THR A 57 8.94 21.38 28.21
CA THR A 57 9.67 20.79 27.09
C THR A 57 9.79 21.71 25.87
N GLY A 58 9.10 22.85 25.84
CA GLY A 58 9.02 23.72 24.66
C GLY A 58 8.36 23.06 23.46
N THR A 59 7.45 22.12 23.70
CA THR A 59 6.77 21.35 22.65
C THR A 59 6.02 22.27 21.69
N GLN A 60 6.15 22.03 20.39
CA GLN A 60 5.53 22.84 19.33
C GLN A 60 4.18 22.29 18.86
N LYS A 61 3.91 20.99 19.06
CA LYS A 61 2.70 20.32 18.57
C LYS A 61 2.31 19.15 19.49
N ILE A 62 1.03 18.95 19.68
CA ILE A 62 0.48 17.79 20.40
C ILE A 62 -0.19 16.87 19.39
N ILE A 63 0.12 15.58 19.47
CA ILE A 63 -0.41 14.55 18.56
C ILE A 63 -1.26 13.56 19.34
N PHE A 64 -2.52 13.43 18.97
CA PHE A 64 -3.46 12.48 19.56
C PHE A 64 -3.62 11.24 18.67
N ASP A 65 -3.62 10.06 19.27
CA ASP A 65 -3.94 8.81 18.57
C ASP A 65 -5.44 8.71 18.24
N ASN A 66 -6.28 9.32 19.06
CA ASN A 66 -7.72 9.34 18.90
C ASN A 66 -8.17 10.48 17.98
N PRO A 67 -9.25 10.27 17.18
CA PRO A 67 -9.85 11.35 16.42
C PRO A 67 -10.28 12.51 17.35
N LEU A 68 -9.96 13.72 16.96
CA LEU A 68 -10.35 14.93 17.70
C LEU A 68 -11.52 15.63 17.01
N LYS A 69 -12.56 15.98 17.76
CA LYS A 69 -13.60 16.91 17.28
C LYS A 69 -13.01 18.33 17.17
N PRO A 70 -13.55 19.20 16.28
CA PRO A 70 -13.09 20.60 16.18
C PRO A 70 -13.04 21.32 17.52
N VAL A 71 -14.08 21.18 18.35
CA VAL A 71 -14.14 21.77 19.70
C VAL A 71 -13.01 21.24 20.60
N GLN A 72 -12.70 19.94 20.53
CA GLN A 72 -11.64 19.35 21.34
C GLN A 72 -10.28 19.88 20.93
N SER A 73 -9.94 19.91 19.63
CA SER A 73 -8.69 20.48 19.13
C SER A 73 -8.52 21.94 19.57
N TYR A 74 -9.58 22.74 19.44
CA TYR A 74 -9.58 24.14 19.87
C TYR A 74 -9.34 24.31 21.36
N ASN A 75 -10.10 23.57 22.18
CA ASN A 75 -9.99 23.67 23.65
C ASN A 75 -8.62 23.21 24.15
N ILE A 76 -8.06 22.15 23.54
CA ILE A 76 -6.70 21.68 23.86
C ILE A 76 -5.68 22.76 23.49
N ALA A 77 -5.75 23.28 22.27
CA ALA A 77 -4.83 24.34 21.82
C ALA A 77 -4.94 25.61 22.71
N LYS A 78 -6.16 26.00 23.12
CA LYS A 78 -6.37 27.12 24.03
C LYS A 78 -5.77 26.86 25.43
N ALA A 79 -5.85 25.62 25.92
CA ALA A 79 -5.35 25.25 27.24
C ALA A 79 -3.82 25.09 27.28
N THR A 80 -3.22 24.65 26.19
CA THR A 80 -1.79 24.30 26.10
C THR A 80 -0.94 25.35 25.39
N GLY A 81 -1.55 26.24 24.60
CA GLY A 81 -0.87 27.24 23.78
C GLY A 81 -0.29 26.71 22.48
N VAL A 82 -0.46 25.40 22.15
CA VAL A 82 0.10 24.77 20.96
C VAL A 82 -0.96 24.01 20.17
N GLU A 83 -0.72 23.82 18.88
CA GLU A 83 -1.63 23.08 18.00
C GLU A 83 -1.77 21.63 18.42
N ALA A 84 -3.02 21.13 18.40
CA ALA A 84 -3.34 19.72 18.62
C ALA A 84 -3.90 19.10 17.34
N ILE A 85 -3.21 18.08 16.83
CA ILE A 85 -3.62 17.29 15.67
C ILE A 85 -3.96 15.87 16.09
N ASP A 86 -4.73 15.17 15.25
CA ASP A 86 -5.03 13.76 15.47
C ASP A 86 -4.21 12.85 14.52
N ARG A 87 -4.32 11.53 14.74
CA ARG A 87 -3.65 10.51 13.93
C ARG A 87 -3.91 10.65 12.43
N PHE A 88 -5.14 11.04 12.03
CA PHE A 88 -5.49 11.24 10.62
C PHE A 88 -4.67 12.37 10.00
N GLN A 89 -4.57 13.50 10.69
CA GLN A 89 -3.80 14.66 10.22
C GLN A 89 -2.31 14.34 10.16
N LEU A 90 -1.79 13.61 11.16
CA LEU A 90 -0.40 13.14 11.16
C LEU A 90 -0.07 12.26 9.94
N ILE A 91 -0.94 11.29 9.62
CA ILE A 91 -0.77 10.43 8.44
C ILE A 91 -0.78 11.26 7.15
N LEU A 92 -1.67 12.24 7.05
CA LEU A 92 -1.70 13.17 5.90
C LEU A 92 -0.40 13.99 5.78
N GLU A 93 0.20 14.41 6.91
CA GLU A 93 1.49 15.11 6.90
C GLU A 93 2.63 14.20 6.41
N ILE A 94 2.68 12.93 6.86
CA ILE A 94 3.65 11.94 6.38
C ILE A 94 3.52 11.76 4.87
N PHE A 95 2.28 11.56 4.39
CA PHE A 95 2.02 11.37 2.98
C PHE A 95 2.35 12.61 2.15
N ALA A 96 2.05 13.82 2.66
CA ALA A 96 2.38 15.07 1.97
C ALA A 96 3.89 15.25 1.76
N ARG A 97 4.69 14.84 2.73
CA ARG A 97 6.17 14.87 2.62
C ARG A 97 6.71 13.86 1.60
N ARG A 98 6.05 12.70 1.46
CA ARG A 98 6.51 11.59 0.60
C ARG A 98 5.89 11.58 -0.80
N ALA A 99 4.89 12.42 -1.05
CA ALA A 99 4.21 12.49 -2.34
C ALA A 99 5.08 13.12 -3.43
N THR A 100 5.59 12.31 -4.33
CA THR A 100 6.39 12.76 -5.49
C THR A 100 5.52 12.96 -6.74
N THR A 101 4.47 12.16 -6.92
CA THR A 101 3.61 12.19 -8.10
C THR A 101 2.46 13.21 -7.98
N THR A 102 2.03 13.75 -9.11
CA THR A 102 0.85 14.64 -9.17
C THR A 102 -0.41 13.96 -8.65
N GLU A 103 -0.58 12.67 -8.91
CA GLU A 103 -1.71 11.90 -8.45
C GLU A 103 -1.74 11.80 -6.93
N ALA A 104 -0.63 11.39 -6.30
CA ALA A 104 -0.51 11.29 -4.84
C ALA A 104 -0.79 12.64 -4.18
N LYS A 105 -0.26 13.75 -4.72
CA LYS A 105 -0.52 15.11 -4.21
C LYS A 105 -2.01 15.48 -4.28
N LEU A 106 -2.68 15.17 -5.39
CA LEU A 106 -4.12 15.42 -5.54
C LEU A 106 -4.95 14.55 -4.60
N GLN A 107 -4.59 13.30 -4.37
CA GLN A 107 -5.27 12.40 -3.43
C GLN A 107 -5.16 12.90 -2.00
N ILE A 108 -3.97 13.32 -1.56
CA ILE A 108 -3.73 13.88 -0.23
C ILE A 108 -4.54 15.17 -0.06
N GLN A 109 -4.53 16.06 -1.06
CA GLN A 109 -5.33 17.27 -1.04
C GLN A 109 -6.83 16.96 -0.95
N LEU A 110 -7.32 15.96 -1.69
CA LEU A 110 -8.70 15.50 -1.63
C LEU A 110 -9.07 14.99 -0.23
N ALA A 111 -8.22 14.14 0.37
CA ALA A 111 -8.44 13.60 1.70
C ALA A 111 -8.48 14.72 2.75
N ARG A 112 -7.56 15.69 2.67
CA ARG A 112 -7.54 16.87 3.52
C ARG A 112 -8.81 17.70 3.40
N LEU A 113 -9.22 18.02 2.18
CA LEU A 113 -10.44 18.81 1.93
C LEU A 113 -11.71 18.08 2.39
N LYS A 114 -11.82 16.76 2.18
CA LYS A 114 -12.93 15.95 2.70
C LYS A 114 -12.98 15.98 4.22
N TYR A 115 -11.83 15.85 4.88
CA TYR A 115 -11.72 15.92 6.34
C TYR A 115 -12.11 17.31 6.86
N GLU A 116 -11.63 18.39 6.24
CA GLU A 116 -11.98 19.75 6.57
C GLU A 116 -13.48 20.03 6.34
N LEU A 117 -14.04 19.56 5.24
CA LEU A 117 -15.46 19.70 4.91
C LEU A 117 -16.36 19.04 5.94
N ALA A 118 -16.03 17.81 6.36
CA ALA A 118 -16.79 17.12 7.40
C ALA A 118 -16.80 17.89 8.74
N ARG A 119 -15.71 18.59 9.04
CA ARG A 119 -15.53 19.39 10.27
C ARG A 119 -16.06 20.83 10.13
N ALA A 120 -16.17 21.35 8.91
CA ALA A 120 -16.62 22.71 8.65
C ALA A 120 -18.02 22.96 9.17
N LYS A 121 -18.96 22.02 9.00
CA LYS A 121 -20.32 22.13 9.51
C LYS A 121 -20.37 22.32 11.03
N GLU A 122 -19.54 21.61 11.78
CA GLU A 122 -19.45 21.75 13.23
C GLU A 122 -18.78 23.07 13.63
N LYS A 123 -17.71 23.48 12.93
CA LYS A 123 -17.03 24.78 13.13
C LYS A 123 -17.99 25.94 12.88
N VAL A 124 -18.80 25.88 11.80
CA VAL A 124 -19.86 26.86 11.49
C VAL A 124 -20.90 26.93 12.61
N ARG A 125 -21.35 25.75 13.09
CA ARG A 125 -22.34 25.69 14.18
C ARG A 125 -21.79 26.32 15.48
N LEU A 126 -20.53 26.13 15.78
CA LEU A 126 -19.86 26.70 16.95
C LEU A 126 -19.68 28.23 16.81
N ALA A 127 -19.27 28.70 15.63
CA ALA A 127 -19.18 30.13 15.34
C ALA A 127 -20.55 30.84 15.49
N LYS A 128 -21.64 30.19 15.01
CA LYS A 128 -23.01 30.70 15.17
C LYS A 128 -23.47 30.76 16.63
N LYS A 129 -22.95 29.90 17.51
CA LYS A 129 -23.28 29.91 18.96
C LYS A 129 -22.46 30.91 19.78
N GLY A 130 -21.58 31.68 19.19
CA GLY A 130 -20.71 32.61 19.89
C GLY A 130 -19.64 31.94 20.77
N GLU A 131 -19.49 30.61 20.70
CA GLU A 131 -18.55 29.86 21.52
C GLU A 131 -17.11 29.85 20.94
N GLN A 132 -16.92 30.39 19.74
CA GLN A 132 -15.59 30.57 19.12
C GLN A 132 -15.44 32.00 18.59
N PRO A 133 -14.80 32.91 19.32
CA PRO A 133 -14.30 34.14 18.71
C PRO A 133 -13.16 33.77 17.77
N GLY A 134 -13.31 34.09 16.49
CA GLY A 134 -12.18 34.13 15.58
C GLY A 134 -11.72 32.84 14.94
N PHE A 135 -12.60 32.10 14.28
CA PHE A 135 -12.15 31.35 13.12
C PHE A 135 -11.98 32.34 11.96
N MET A 136 -10.79 32.96 11.85
CA MET A 136 -10.42 33.97 10.85
C MET A 136 -11.39 35.17 10.75
N GLY A 137 -12.14 35.51 11.81
CA GLY A 137 -13.16 36.58 11.74
C GLY A 137 -14.37 36.25 10.87
N LEU A 138 -14.55 34.98 10.51
CA LEU A 138 -15.58 34.50 9.59
C LEU A 138 -16.94 34.47 10.26
N GLY A 139 -17.84 35.39 9.90
CA GLY A 139 -19.26 35.32 10.20
C GLY A 139 -19.93 34.11 9.54
N ALA A 140 -21.20 33.83 9.90
CA ALA A 140 -21.97 32.69 9.34
C ALA A 140 -21.98 32.68 7.80
N TYR A 141 -22.00 33.83 7.16
CA TYR A 141 -22.00 34.01 5.70
C TYR A 141 -20.66 33.56 5.06
N GLU A 142 -19.53 33.95 5.64
CA GLU A 142 -18.20 33.55 5.16
C GLU A 142 -17.93 32.05 5.33
N ALA A 143 -18.51 31.44 6.36
CA ALA A 143 -18.43 29.99 6.58
C ALA A 143 -19.21 29.19 5.52
N ASP A 144 -20.34 29.68 5.04
CA ASP A 144 -21.10 29.07 3.95
C ASP A 144 -20.34 29.22 2.61
N ILE A 145 -19.72 30.37 2.35
CA ILE A 145 -18.83 30.59 1.18
C ILE A 145 -17.63 29.65 1.25
N TYR A 146 -16.99 29.49 2.42
CA TYR A 146 -15.89 28.54 2.60
C TYR A 146 -16.32 27.11 2.29
N HIS A 147 -17.47 26.67 2.80
CA HIS A 147 -18.01 25.34 2.54
C HIS A 147 -18.25 25.08 1.05
N GLU A 148 -18.85 26.03 0.33
CA GLU A 148 -19.06 25.93 -1.11
C GLU A 148 -17.74 25.97 -1.90
N THR A 149 -16.76 26.77 -1.47
CA THR A 149 -15.43 26.83 -2.08
C THR A 149 -14.72 25.48 -1.96
N VAL A 150 -14.74 24.86 -0.77
CA VAL A 150 -14.13 23.55 -0.54
C VAL A 150 -14.82 22.47 -1.40
N LYS A 151 -16.16 22.49 -1.52
CA LYS A 151 -16.89 21.57 -2.40
C LYS A 151 -16.45 21.69 -3.86
N ARG A 152 -16.32 22.92 -4.38
CA ARG A 152 -15.85 23.16 -5.76
C ARG A 152 -14.44 22.64 -5.96
N GLN A 153 -13.55 22.84 -5.00
CA GLN A 153 -12.19 22.30 -5.03
C GLN A 153 -12.19 20.77 -5.06
N ILE A 154 -13.01 20.12 -4.22
CA ILE A 154 -13.17 18.65 -4.21
C ILE A 154 -13.63 18.17 -5.59
N GLN A 155 -14.62 18.82 -6.19
CA GLN A 155 -15.12 18.45 -7.52
C GLN A 155 -14.01 18.56 -8.58
N THR A 156 -13.28 19.68 -8.61
CA THR A 156 -12.18 19.91 -9.55
C THR A 156 -11.09 18.84 -9.41
N ILE A 157 -10.73 18.47 -8.17
CA ILE A 157 -9.73 17.43 -7.91
C ILE A 157 -10.24 16.06 -8.38
N ASN A 158 -11.50 15.72 -8.10
CA ASN A 158 -12.11 14.47 -8.55
C ASN A 158 -12.08 14.34 -10.09
N GLU A 159 -12.34 15.42 -10.81
CA GLU A 159 -12.27 15.43 -12.28
C GLU A 159 -10.83 15.19 -12.78
N LYS A 160 -9.83 15.82 -12.14
CA LYS A 160 -8.42 15.58 -12.46
C LYS A 160 -8.02 14.12 -12.20
N LEU A 161 -8.40 13.57 -11.04
CA LEU A 161 -8.13 12.18 -10.69
C LEU A 161 -8.82 11.20 -11.64
N LYS A 162 -10.05 11.49 -12.08
CA LYS A 162 -10.77 10.69 -13.08
C LYS A 162 -10.03 10.62 -14.42
N LYS A 163 -9.42 11.74 -14.87
CA LYS A 163 -8.60 11.77 -16.07
C LYS A 163 -7.32 10.93 -15.92
N ILE A 164 -6.65 11.00 -14.77
CA ILE A 164 -5.46 10.20 -14.47
C ILE A 164 -5.83 8.71 -14.44
N ARG A 165 -6.94 8.34 -13.78
CA ARG A 165 -7.43 6.95 -13.72
C ARG A 165 -7.68 6.36 -15.11
N ARG A 166 -8.31 7.12 -16.03
CA ARG A 166 -8.52 6.68 -17.41
C ARG A 166 -7.20 6.36 -18.12
N LYS A 167 -6.16 7.21 -17.98
CA LYS A 167 -4.83 6.94 -18.54
C LYS A 167 -4.20 5.68 -17.94
N ARG A 168 -4.39 5.46 -16.63
CA ARG A 168 -3.86 4.26 -15.95
C ARG A 168 -4.53 2.98 -16.46
N VAL A 169 -5.83 2.97 -16.71
CA VAL A 169 -6.53 1.82 -17.32
C VAL A 169 -5.91 1.49 -18.68
N LEU A 170 -5.69 2.46 -19.55
CA LEU A 170 -5.03 2.25 -20.85
C LEU A 170 -3.59 1.71 -20.71
N HIS A 171 -2.84 2.20 -19.72
CA HIS A 171 -1.50 1.66 -19.45
C HIS A 171 -1.54 0.24 -18.91
N ARG A 172 -2.57 -0.12 -18.14
CA ARG A 172 -2.78 -1.48 -17.64
C ARG A 172 -3.15 -2.43 -18.78
N GLU A 173 -4.07 -2.05 -19.65
CA GLU A 173 -4.41 -2.82 -20.84
C GLU A 173 -3.17 -3.09 -21.71
N ARG A 174 -2.33 -2.09 -21.94
CA ARG A 174 -1.05 -2.27 -22.64
C ARG A 174 -0.08 -3.20 -21.90
N ARG A 175 -0.04 -3.14 -20.55
CA ARG A 175 0.77 -4.08 -19.75
C ARG A 175 0.21 -5.50 -19.83
N ALA A 176 -1.10 -5.67 -19.77
CA ALA A 176 -1.75 -6.95 -20.00
C ALA A 176 -1.44 -7.50 -21.40
N GLU A 177 -1.38 -6.64 -22.43
CA GLU A 177 -0.94 -7.02 -23.79
C GLU A 177 0.52 -7.53 -23.84
N LEU A 178 1.37 -7.18 -22.86
CA LEU A 178 2.73 -7.74 -22.76
C LEU A 178 2.76 -9.20 -22.32
N GLY A 179 1.67 -9.69 -21.71
CA GLY A 179 1.53 -11.09 -21.35
C GLY A 179 2.32 -11.52 -20.10
N PHE A 180 2.75 -10.59 -19.24
CA PHE A 180 3.47 -10.93 -18.02
C PHE A 180 2.54 -10.92 -16.81
N PRO A 181 2.52 -12.01 -15.99
CA PRO A 181 1.79 -11.98 -14.72
C PRO A 181 2.31 -10.88 -13.80
N THR A 182 1.39 -10.25 -13.09
CA THR A 182 1.67 -9.15 -12.18
C THR A 182 1.67 -9.64 -10.74
N ILE A 183 2.75 -9.35 -10.01
CA ILE A 183 2.94 -9.66 -8.60
C ILE A 183 2.91 -8.36 -7.82
N SER A 184 2.06 -8.26 -6.80
CA SER A 184 1.97 -7.10 -5.92
C SER A 184 2.58 -7.41 -4.55
N LEU A 185 3.47 -6.54 -4.06
CA LEU A 185 3.94 -6.59 -2.68
C LEU A 185 2.92 -5.87 -1.80
N ALA A 186 2.41 -6.56 -0.78
CA ALA A 186 1.54 -6.01 0.25
C ALA A 186 2.11 -6.30 1.63
N GLY A 187 1.64 -5.61 2.66
CA GLY A 187 2.06 -5.86 4.04
C GLY A 187 2.10 -4.61 4.88
N TYR A 188 2.28 -4.80 6.17
CA TYR A 188 2.31 -3.71 7.15
C TYR A 188 3.48 -2.75 6.87
N THR A 189 3.37 -1.49 7.33
CA THR A 189 4.51 -0.56 7.27
C THR A 189 5.70 -1.13 8.03
N ASN A 190 6.91 -0.92 7.51
CA ASN A 190 8.17 -1.46 8.06
C ASN A 190 8.29 -3.00 8.11
N ALA A 191 7.45 -3.75 7.37
CA ALA A 191 7.62 -5.21 7.26
C ALA A 191 8.78 -5.62 6.35
N GLY A 192 9.41 -4.67 5.63
CA GLY A 192 10.52 -4.92 4.71
C GLY A 192 10.10 -5.13 3.25
N LYS A 193 8.95 -4.53 2.82
CA LYS A 193 8.50 -4.59 1.41
C LYS A 193 9.53 -4.03 0.43
N SER A 194 10.04 -2.83 0.67
CA SER A 194 11.04 -2.21 -0.21
C SER A 194 12.36 -2.97 -0.21
N SER A 195 12.76 -3.56 0.93
CA SER A 195 13.91 -4.45 1.00
C SER A 195 13.71 -5.71 0.17
N LEU A 196 12.50 -6.31 0.23
CA LEU A 196 12.15 -7.47 -0.59
C LEU A 196 12.07 -7.09 -2.08
N PHE A 197 11.50 -5.94 -2.40
CA PHE A 197 11.47 -5.42 -3.76
C PHE A 197 12.90 -5.32 -4.33
N ASN A 198 13.84 -4.72 -3.61
CA ASN A 198 15.24 -4.63 -4.02
C ASN A 198 15.89 -6.01 -4.16
N ALA A 199 15.64 -6.94 -3.23
CA ALA A 199 16.17 -8.28 -3.29
C ALA A 199 15.67 -9.07 -4.51
N LEU A 200 14.44 -8.81 -4.98
CA LEU A 200 13.83 -9.47 -6.13
C LEU A 200 14.16 -8.78 -7.47
N THR A 201 14.40 -7.46 -7.47
CA THR A 201 14.73 -6.69 -8.69
C THR A 201 16.22 -6.58 -8.95
N GLU A 202 17.07 -6.92 -7.97
CA GLU A 202 18.51 -6.68 -8.02
C GLU A 202 18.88 -5.18 -8.18
N GLU A 203 17.95 -4.28 -7.84
CA GLU A 203 18.15 -2.83 -7.85
C GLU A 203 18.40 -2.30 -6.43
N GLU A 204 19.12 -1.18 -6.34
CA GLU A 204 19.31 -0.44 -5.09
C GLU A 204 18.33 0.74 -5.02
N ALA A 205 17.05 0.48 -4.73
CA ALA A 205 16.14 1.56 -4.34
C ALA A 205 16.38 1.96 -2.87
N PRO A 206 16.20 3.24 -2.50
CA PRO A 206 16.40 3.69 -1.11
C PRO A 206 15.51 2.90 -0.16
N VAL A 207 16.13 2.20 0.79
CA VAL A 207 15.43 1.56 1.92
C VAL A 207 15.59 2.49 3.11
N ASP A 208 14.48 2.93 3.68
CA ASP A 208 14.42 3.75 4.88
C ASP A 208 13.60 3.01 5.94
N ASP A 209 14.06 2.97 7.17
CA ASP A 209 13.36 2.35 8.30
C ASP A 209 12.09 3.12 8.72
N ALA A 210 11.80 4.23 8.05
CA ALA A 210 10.63 5.04 8.30
C ALA A 210 9.34 4.41 7.74
N LEU A 211 8.21 4.66 8.43
CA LEU A 211 6.88 4.20 7.97
C LEU A 211 6.50 4.89 6.65
N PHE A 212 5.81 4.16 5.76
CA PHE A 212 5.37 4.65 4.44
C PHE A 212 6.48 5.08 3.49
N THR A 213 7.53 4.29 3.36
CA THR A 213 8.65 4.55 2.45
C THR A 213 8.17 4.68 1.00
N THR A 214 7.20 3.86 0.60
CA THR A 214 6.59 3.87 -0.74
C THR A 214 5.18 4.46 -0.66
N LEU A 215 4.94 5.58 -1.34
CA LEU A 215 3.61 6.18 -1.50
C LEU A 215 3.12 6.09 -2.95
N SER A 216 4.03 6.02 -3.91
CA SER A 216 3.73 5.84 -5.34
C SER A 216 4.14 4.46 -5.76
N THR A 217 3.26 3.72 -6.43
CA THR A 217 3.56 2.37 -6.91
C THR A 217 4.72 2.39 -7.89
N THR A 218 5.68 1.51 -7.66
CA THR A 218 6.81 1.29 -8.57
C THR A 218 6.67 -0.11 -9.16
N THR A 219 6.64 -0.21 -10.50
CA THR A 219 6.56 -1.49 -11.20
C THR A 219 7.85 -1.76 -11.94
N ARG A 220 8.39 -2.98 -11.82
CA ARG A 220 9.60 -3.46 -12.51
C ARG A 220 9.35 -4.82 -13.15
N LEU A 221 10.00 -5.03 -14.29
CA LEU A 221 10.08 -6.35 -14.90
C LEU A 221 11.16 -7.16 -14.16
N VAL A 222 10.76 -8.30 -13.61
CA VAL A 222 11.68 -9.23 -12.93
C VAL A 222 11.69 -10.57 -13.66
N LYS A 223 12.79 -11.32 -13.49
CA LYS A 223 12.93 -12.65 -14.08
C LYS A 223 13.20 -13.66 -12.96
N PHE A 224 12.26 -14.60 -12.78
CA PHE A 224 12.44 -15.74 -11.88
C PHE A 224 12.70 -16.98 -12.73
N SER A 225 13.90 -17.54 -12.62
CA SER A 225 14.39 -18.60 -13.54
C SER A 225 14.32 -18.12 -15.00
N ARG A 226 13.41 -18.66 -15.80
CA ARG A 226 13.21 -18.26 -17.21
C ARG A 226 11.97 -17.41 -17.46
N LYS A 227 11.08 -17.27 -16.44
CA LYS A 227 9.79 -16.58 -16.58
C LYS A 227 9.89 -15.11 -16.16
N LYS A 228 9.18 -14.24 -16.89
CA LYS A 228 9.14 -12.80 -16.66
C LYS A 228 7.86 -12.41 -15.91
N PHE A 229 7.97 -11.54 -14.94
CA PHE A 229 6.87 -11.03 -14.11
C PHE A 229 6.96 -9.52 -13.96
N LEU A 230 5.83 -8.87 -13.76
CA LEU A 230 5.76 -7.47 -13.35
C LEU A 230 5.63 -7.43 -11.83
N LEU A 231 6.67 -6.99 -11.13
CA LEU A 231 6.68 -6.81 -9.69
C LEU A 231 6.33 -5.37 -9.35
N THR A 232 5.31 -5.17 -8.50
CA THR A 232 4.84 -3.85 -8.08
C THR A 232 4.96 -3.70 -6.57
N ASP A 233 5.68 -2.67 -6.10
CA ASP A 233 5.68 -2.25 -4.71
C ASP A 233 4.48 -1.32 -4.44
N THR A 234 3.82 -1.53 -3.31
CA THR A 234 2.62 -0.79 -2.92
C THR A 234 2.76 -0.10 -1.57
N VAL A 235 1.81 0.76 -1.25
CA VAL A 235 1.75 1.46 0.05
C VAL A 235 1.58 0.46 1.19
N GLY A 236 2.34 0.64 2.28
CA GLY A 236 2.21 -0.19 3.48
C GLY A 236 0.89 0.02 4.22
N PHE A 237 0.34 -1.07 4.75
CA PHE A 237 -0.83 -1.03 5.63
C PHE A 237 -0.46 -0.55 7.03
N ILE A 238 -1.41 0.05 7.72
CA ILE A 238 -1.30 0.44 9.13
C ILE A 238 -2.59 0.11 9.87
N ASP A 239 -2.50 -0.02 11.21
CA ASP A 239 -3.67 -0.18 12.06
C ASP A 239 -4.58 1.05 11.96
N ARG A 240 -5.90 0.82 11.96
CA ARG A 240 -6.92 1.89 11.95
C ARG A 240 -6.74 2.92 10.82
N LEU A 241 -6.36 2.45 9.61
CA LEU A 241 -6.33 3.34 8.44
C LEU A 241 -7.74 3.90 8.21
N PRO A 242 -7.94 5.23 8.26
CA PRO A 242 -9.26 5.81 8.06
C PRO A 242 -9.82 5.49 6.68
N LEU A 243 -11.12 5.14 6.59
CA LEU A 243 -11.79 4.81 5.33
C LEU A 243 -11.62 5.90 4.25
N THR A 244 -11.63 7.16 4.67
CA THR A 244 -11.40 8.32 3.78
C THR A 244 -9.99 8.31 3.16
N LEU A 245 -9.00 7.73 3.83
CA LEU A 245 -7.66 7.54 3.28
C LEU A 245 -7.61 6.31 2.36
N ILE A 246 -8.27 5.22 2.72
CA ILE A 246 -8.41 4.05 1.82
C ILE A 246 -9.04 4.49 0.49
N GLU A 247 -10.14 5.27 0.53
CA GLU A 247 -10.75 5.84 -0.67
C GLU A 247 -9.81 6.77 -1.45
N ALA A 248 -9.06 7.62 -0.74
CA ALA A 248 -8.12 8.53 -1.38
C ALA A 248 -6.96 7.77 -2.07
N PHE A 249 -6.50 6.68 -1.47
CA PHE A 249 -5.41 5.84 -2.00
C PHE A 249 -5.90 4.59 -2.73
N HIS A 250 -7.21 4.46 -2.96
CA HIS A 250 -7.78 3.33 -3.70
C HIS A 250 -7.03 3.10 -5.02
N SER A 251 -6.64 4.15 -5.72
CA SER A 251 -5.92 4.04 -6.99
C SER A 251 -4.50 3.47 -6.87
N THR A 252 -3.83 3.62 -5.73
CA THR A 252 -2.53 2.96 -5.48
C THR A 252 -2.72 1.52 -5.00
N LEU A 253 -3.81 1.24 -4.30
CA LEU A 253 -4.23 -0.10 -3.89
C LEU A 253 -4.84 -0.88 -5.06
N GLU A 254 -5.35 -0.20 -6.11
CA GLU A 254 -5.84 -0.84 -7.34
C GLU A 254 -4.79 -1.74 -8.00
N GLU A 255 -3.49 -1.45 -7.90
CA GLU A 255 -2.45 -2.32 -8.45
C GLU A 255 -2.42 -3.68 -7.74
N THR A 256 -2.82 -3.74 -6.45
CA THR A 256 -2.99 -5.01 -5.73
C THR A 256 -4.24 -5.76 -6.20
N ILE A 257 -5.36 -5.06 -6.43
CA ILE A 257 -6.62 -5.66 -6.90
C ILE A 257 -6.47 -6.33 -8.27
N TYR A 258 -5.61 -5.81 -9.12
CA TYR A 258 -5.40 -6.30 -10.48
C TYR A 258 -4.13 -7.15 -10.63
N SER A 259 -3.52 -7.59 -9.53
CA SER A 259 -2.39 -8.51 -9.58
C SER A 259 -2.85 -9.97 -9.70
N ASP A 260 -2.00 -10.79 -10.27
CA ASP A 260 -2.23 -12.24 -10.39
C ASP A 260 -1.78 -12.99 -9.13
N LEU A 261 -0.96 -12.33 -8.29
CA LEU A 261 -0.46 -12.85 -7.02
C LEU A 261 -0.13 -11.71 -6.06
N ILE A 262 -0.44 -11.90 -4.78
CA ILE A 262 -0.02 -11.02 -3.69
C ILE A 262 1.11 -11.69 -2.89
N LEU A 263 2.26 -11.04 -2.80
CA LEU A 263 3.31 -11.37 -1.83
C LEU A 263 3.07 -10.53 -0.57
N LEU A 264 2.49 -11.14 0.46
CA LEU A 264 2.21 -10.51 1.74
C LEU A 264 3.44 -10.57 2.65
N VAL A 265 4.10 -9.43 2.86
CA VAL A 265 5.30 -9.33 3.68
C VAL A 265 4.92 -9.07 5.14
N VAL A 266 5.39 -9.94 6.04
CA VAL A 266 5.11 -9.87 7.49
C VAL A 266 6.42 -9.92 8.26
N ASP A 267 6.64 -8.97 9.16
CA ASP A 267 7.78 -8.95 10.07
C ASP A 267 7.55 -9.98 11.20
N ILE A 268 8.30 -11.09 11.15
CA ILE A 268 8.18 -12.15 12.15
C ILE A 268 9.05 -11.88 13.40
N SER A 269 9.93 -10.88 13.39
CA SER A 269 10.82 -10.57 14.52
C SER A 269 10.07 -10.04 15.74
N GLU A 270 8.89 -9.43 15.54
CA GLU A 270 8.06 -8.87 16.60
C GLU A 270 7.43 -9.95 17.51
N PRO A 271 6.92 -9.58 18.70
CA PRO A 271 6.17 -10.49 19.56
C PRO A 271 5.00 -11.16 18.81
N LEU A 272 4.76 -12.45 19.06
CA LEU A 272 3.79 -13.25 18.30
C LEU A 272 2.39 -12.61 18.23
N SER A 273 1.90 -12.08 19.36
CA SER A 273 0.60 -11.39 19.41
C SER A 273 0.52 -10.17 18.48
N THR A 274 1.64 -9.45 18.32
CA THR A 274 1.76 -8.32 17.39
C THR A 274 1.78 -8.81 15.95
N VAL A 275 2.53 -9.87 15.65
CA VAL A 275 2.58 -10.48 14.31
C VAL A 275 1.20 -10.96 13.89
N GLU A 276 0.49 -11.68 14.75
CA GLU A 276 -0.87 -12.17 14.49
C GLU A 276 -1.85 -11.02 14.24
N LYS A 277 -1.79 -9.98 15.06
CA LYS A 277 -2.62 -8.77 14.88
C LYS A 277 -2.34 -8.10 13.54
N LYS A 278 -1.06 -7.87 13.21
CA LYS A 278 -0.67 -7.21 11.94
C LYS A 278 -1.05 -8.04 10.73
N LEU A 279 -0.88 -9.37 10.80
CA LEU A 279 -1.31 -10.30 9.76
C LEU A 279 -2.84 -10.20 9.53
N SER A 280 -3.64 -10.24 10.61
CA SER A 280 -5.10 -10.09 10.51
C SER A 280 -5.50 -8.77 9.85
N ILE A 281 -4.88 -7.64 10.27
CA ILE A 281 -5.13 -6.32 9.67
C ILE A 281 -4.80 -6.32 8.17
N CYS A 282 -3.69 -6.96 7.77
CA CYS A 282 -3.32 -7.05 6.36
C CYS A 282 -4.35 -7.84 5.56
N LEU A 283 -4.77 -9.01 6.04
CA LEU A 283 -5.77 -9.85 5.37
C LEU A 283 -7.14 -9.17 5.30
N GLU A 284 -7.59 -8.54 6.40
CA GLU A 284 -8.81 -7.72 6.40
C GLU A 284 -8.74 -6.54 5.43
N THR A 285 -7.58 -5.92 5.28
CA THR A 285 -7.39 -4.80 4.34
C THR A 285 -7.45 -5.30 2.90
N ILE A 286 -6.84 -6.46 2.60
CA ILE A 286 -6.90 -7.10 1.28
C ILE A 286 -8.35 -7.46 0.93
N ASP A 287 -9.13 -7.94 1.89
CA ASP A 287 -10.55 -8.22 1.71
C ASP A 287 -11.36 -6.95 1.44
N ARG A 288 -11.15 -5.89 2.23
CA ARG A 288 -11.82 -4.59 2.07
C ARG A 288 -11.58 -3.90 0.73
N ILE A 289 -10.44 -4.12 0.10
CA ILE A 289 -10.13 -3.60 -1.24
C ILE A 289 -10.61 -4.52 -2.36
N GLU A 290 -11.40 -5.57 -2.05
CA GLU A 290 -11.96 -6.53 -3.01
C GLU A 290 -10.89 -7.39 -3.72
N ALA A 291 -9.75 -7.65 -3.06
CA ALA A 291 -8.65 -8.46 -3.59
C ALA A 291 -8.62 -9.91 -3.02
N SER A 292 -9.68 -10.35 -2.33
CA SER A 292 -9.77 -11.63 -1.62
C SER A 292 -9.72 -12.88 -2.53
N GLY A 293 -10.00 -12.74 -3.83
CA GLY A 293 -9.91 -13.83 -4.80
C GLY A 293 -8.50 -14.08 -5.36
N ILE A 294 -7.53 -13.24 -5.03
CA ILE A 294 -6.16 -13.32 -5.56
C ILE A 294 -5.34 -14.27 -4.67
N PRO A 295 -4.56 -15.21 -5.23
CA PRO A 295 -3.68 -16.06 -4.44
C PRO A 295 -2.67 -15.23 -3.64
N ILE A 296 -2.41 -15.65 -2.39
CA ILE A 296 -1.49 -14.98 -1.47
C ILE A 296 -0.37 -15.95 -1.08
N ILE A 297 0.88 -15.48 -1.14
CA ILE A 297 2.03 -16.08 -0.49
C ILE A 297 2.47 -15.14 0.63
N THR A 298 2.61 -15.67 1.85
CA THR A 298 3.07 -14.87 2.99
C THR A 298 4.58 -15.01 3.17
N ALA A 299 5.32 -13.95 2.89
CA ALA A 299 6.75 -13.85 3.15
C ALA A 299 6.96 -13.41 4.61
N LEU A 300 7.29 -14.38 5.48
CA LEU A 300 7.63 -14.15 6.88
C LEU A 300 9.07 -13.64 6.96
N ASN A 301 9.23 -12.32 6.99
CA ASN A 301 10.50 -11.63 6.81
C ASN A 301 11.20 -11.33 8.15
N LYS A 302 12.50 -11.01 8.09
CA LYS A 302 13.39 -10.67 9.19
C LYS A 302 13.72 -11.86 10.10
N ILE A 303 13.83 -13.07 9.53
CA ILE A 303 14.24 -14.26 10.30
C ILE A 303 15.67 -14.16 10.84
N ASP A 304 16.49 -13.30 10.27
CA ASP A 304 17.84 -12.98 10.69
C ASP A 304 17.93 -12.39 12.11
N LEU A 305 16.82 -11.85 12.63
CA LEU A 305 16.71 -11.28 13.97
C LEU A 305 16.24 -12.30 15.04
N LEU A 306 16.02 -13.56 14.65
CA LEU A 306 15.44 -14.60 15.52
C LEU A 306 16.35 -15.83 15.59
N SER A 307 16.29 -16.51 16.73
CA SER A 307 16.88 -17.85 16.87
C SER A 307 16.05 -18.92 16.14
N GLN A 308 16.67 -20.06 15.80
CA GLN A 308 15.99 -21.18 15.13
C GLN A 308 14.79 -21.72 15.95
N THR A 309 14.89 -21.71 17.28
CA THR A 309 13.82 -22.13 18.19
C THR A 309 12.61 -21.19 18.15
N GLU A 310 12.84 -19.88 18.14
CA GLU A 310 11.79 -18.86 18.00
C GLU A 310 11.10 -18.93 16.63
N ILE A 311 11.88 -19.12 15.57
CA ILE A 311 11.35 -19.29 14.21
C ILE A 311 10.41 -20.49 14.17
N GLY A 312 10.81 -21.66 14.70
CA GLY A 312 10.02 -22.87 14.72
C GLY A 312 8.69 -22.68 15.48
N GLN A 313 8.76 -22.09 16.69
CA GLN A 313 7.58 -21.83 17.51
C GLN A 313 6.58 -20.87 16.84
N LYS A 314 7.07 -19.78 16.23
CA LYS A 314 6.23 -18.81 15.53
C LYS A 314 5.63 -19.40 14.25
N MET A 315 6.42 -20.16 13.49
CA MET A 315 5.95 -20.81 12.26
C MET A 315 4.81 -21.77 12.54
N GLU A 316 4.91 -22.61 13.59
CA GLU A 316 3.85 -23.55 13.97
C GLU A 316 2.52 -22.84 14.25
N LYS A 317 2.55 -21.70 14.94
CA LYS A 317 1.37 -20.90 15.27
C LYS A 317 0.80 -20.11 14.11
N LEU A 318 1.64 -19.72 13.17
CA LEU A 318 1.24 -18.91 12.00
C LEU A 318 0.83 -19.76 10.80
N LYS A 319 1.23 -21.05 10.73
CA LYS A 319 1.00 -21.95 9.60
C LYS A 319 -0.45 -22.02 9.13
N ASN A 320 -1.41 -21.98 10.06
CA ASN A 320 -2.84 -22.05 9.75
C ASN A 320 -3.49 -20.65 9.57
N LYS A 321 -2.79 -19.57 9.89
CA LYS A 321 -3.28 -18.19 9.80
C LYS A 321 -2.74 -17.44 8.60
N ALA A 322 -1.51 -17.76 8.20
CA ALA A 322 -0.82 -17.17 7.08
C ALA A 322 -0.98 -18.03 5.82
N PRO A 323 -1.54 -17.51 4.72
CA PRO A 323 -1.59 -18.23 3.46
C PRO A 323 -0.18 -18.52 2.93
N LYS A 324 0.12 -19.81 2.64
CA LYS A 324 1.41 -20.27 2.09
C LYS A 324 2.64 -19.55 2.69
N PRO A 325 2.93 -19.75 4.00
CA PRO A 325 3.99 -19.04 4.68
C PRO A 325 5.39 -19.52 4.24
N ILE A 326 6.28 -18.58 3.90
CA ILE A 326 7.68 -18.82 3.57
C ILE A 326 8.55 -17.92 4.45
N LEU A 327 9.52 -18.53 5.12
CA LEU A 327 10.48 -17.83 5.98
C LEU A 327 11.59 -17.20 5.14
N ILE A 328 11.78 -15.89 5.26
CA ILE A 328 12.82 -15.17 4.49
C ILE A 328 13.58 -14.14 5.32
N SER A 329 14.76 -13.78 4.85
CA SER A 329 15.38 -12.49 5.16
C SER A 329 15.61 -11.73 3.86
N ALA A 330 14.87 -10.66 3.66
CA ALA A 330 15.05 -9.80 2.49
C ALA A 330 16.38 -9.05 2.54
N LEU A 331 16.88 -8.70 3.72
CA LEU A 331 18.15 -7.99 3.93
C LEU A 331 19.35 -8.86 3.54
N TYR A 332 19.38 -10.11 4.02
CA TYR A 332 20.48 -11.06 3.77
C TYR A 332 20.20 -12.01 2.61
N LYS A 333 19.09 -11.81 1.88
CA LYS A 333 18.66 -12.64 0.74
C LYS A 333 18.50 -14.13 1.08
N ILE A 334 18.13 -14.45 2.34
CA ILE A 334 17.91 -15.84 2.78
C ILE A 334 16.57 -16.32 2.24
N ASN A 335 16.54 -17.52 1.64
CA ASN A 335 15.36 -18.17 1.07
C ASN A 335 14.62 -17.37 -0.03
N ILE A 336 15.26 -16.39 -0.65
CA ILE A 336 14.67 -15.61 -1.75
C ILE A 336 14.42 -16.49 -2.98
N ASP A 337 15.32 -17.43 -3.27
CA ASP A 337 15.14 -18.35 -4.41
C ASP A 337 13.97 -19.31 -4.18
N GLN A 338 13.75 -19.77 -2.94
CA GLN A 338 12.56 -20.56 -2.57
C GLN A 338 11.27 -19.74 -2.79
N LEU A 339 11.28 -18.44 -2.42
CA LEU A 339 10.16 -17.54 -2.66
C LEU A 339 9.89 -17.35 -4.16
N LYS A 340 10.94 -17.18 -4.98
CA LYS A 340 10.83 -17.08 -6.45
C LYS A 340 10.24 -18.36 -7.05
N GLU A 341 10.69 -19.54 -6.58
CA GLU A 341 10.20 -20.83 -7.04
C GLU A 341 8.73 -21.02 -6.70
N GLU A 342 8.33 -20.77 -5.44
CA GLU A 342 6.92 -20.92 -5.02
C GLU A 342 6.01 -19.90 -5.74
N THR A 343 6.49 -18.67 -5.96
CA THR A 343 5.80 -17.66 -6.78
C THR A 343 5.54 -18.19 -8.19
N THR A 344 6.55 -18.78 -8.81
CA THR A 344 6.43 -19.38 -10.14
C THR A 344 5.46 -20.57 -10.13
N ASN A 345 5.47 -21.38 -9.06
CA ASN A 345 4.59 -22.52 -8.89
C ASN A 345 3.11 -22.15 -8.75
N VAL A 346 2.80 -21.07 -8.03
CA VAL A 346 1.42 -20.56 -7.88
C VAL A 346 0.89 -19.99 -9.18
N LEU A 347 1.76 -19.33 -9.95
CA LEU A 347 1.39 -18.70 -11.23
C LEU A 347 1.52 -19.68 -12.43
N LYS A 348 1.47 -20.99 -12.18
CA LYS A 348 1.67 -22.07 -13.18
C LYS A 348 0.61 -22.18 -14.28
N ASN A 349 -0.37 -21.30 -14.37
CA ASN A 349 -1.34 -21.28 -15.47
C ASN A 349 -0.67 -20.82 -16.78
N TYR A 350 0.35 -21.56 -17.20
CA TYR A 350 0.99 -21.38 -18.51
C TYR A 350 0.50 -22.45 -19.45
N THR A 351 0.14 -22.04 -20.65
CA THR A 351 -0.18 -22.91 -21.76
C THR A 351 1.09 -23.21 -22.56
N GLN A 352 1.43 -24.47 -22.70
CA GLN A 352 2.51 -24.86 -23.61
C GLN A 352 1.98 -24.90 -25.04
N VAL A 353 2.63 -24.17 -25.94
CA VAL A 353 2.28 -24.11 -27.36
C VAL A 353 3.47 -24.57 -28.18
N SER A 354 3.25 -25.54 -29.04
CA SER A 354 4.21 -25.94 -30.07
C SER A 354 3.56 -25.77 -31.43
N PHE A 355 4.27 -25.15 -32.34
CA PHE A 355 3.76 -24.86 -33.70
C PHE A 355 4.88 -24.76 -34.69
N THR A 356 4.48 -24.82 -35.97
CA THR A 356 5.34 -24.66 -37.13
C THR A 356 4.84 -23.49 -37.96
N VAL A 357 5.75 -22.60 -38.37
CA VAL A 357 5.47 -21.49 -39.31
C VAL A 357 6.41 -21.53 -40.50
N PRO A 358 5.94 -21.24 -41.73
CA PRO A 358 6.81 -21.15 -42.89
C PRO A 358 7.79 -19.97 -42.74
N LEU A 359 8.99 -20.10 -43.27
CA LEU A 359 10.00 -19.04 -43.28
C LEU A 359 9.64 -17.98 -44.33
N THR A 360 9.11 -16.86 -43.85
CA THR A 360 8.76 -15.67 -44.64
C THR A 360 9.48 -14.44 -44.05
N ASN A 361 9.37 -13.28 -44.68
CA ASN A 361 9.91 -12.03 -44.17
C ASN A 361 9.29 -11.61 -42.81
N GLU A 362 8.09 -12.12 -42.46
CA GLU A 362 7.40 -11.83 -41.21
C GLU A 362 7.75 -12.81 -40.07
N THR A 363 8.36 -13.96 -40.38
CA THR A 363 8.66 -15.01 -39.40
C THR A 363 9.69 -14.58 -38.36
N MET A 364 10.76 -13.90 -38.79
CA MET A 364 11.80 -13.43 -37.86
C MET A 364 11.31 -12.32 -36.91
N PRO A 365 10.58 -11.30 -37.40
CA PRO A 365 9.91 -10.34 -36.54
C PRO A 365 8.94 -11.01 -35.53
N PHE A 366 8.18 -12.03 -35.97
CA PHE A 366 7.27 -12.78 -35.12
C PHE A 366 8.02 -13.57 -34.02
N ILE A 367 9.11 -14.28 -34.36
CA ILE A 367 9.94 -14.98 -33.41
C ILE A 367 10.55 -14.00 -32.36
N SER A 368 11.06 -12.85 -32.80
CA SER A 368 11.55 -11.79 -31.93
C SER A 368 10.45 -11.26 -31.00
N TRP A 369 9.23 -11.11 -31.50
CA TRP A 369 8.06 -10.72 -30.70
C TRP A 369 7.72 -11.76 -29.64
N LEU A 370 7.86 -13.07 -29.93
CA LEU A 370 7.68 -14.16 -28.97
C LEU A 370 8.72 -14.13 -27.85
N TYR A 371 10.01 -13.98 -28.17
CA TYR A 371 11.09 -13.90 -27.18
C TYR A 371 10.91 -12.74 -26.19
N ASN A 372 10.26 -11.68 -26.62
CA ASN A 372 9.99 -10.54 -25.75
C ASN A 372 8.81 -10.75 -24.79
N ARG A 373 7.89 -11.72 -25.07
CA ARG A 373 6.58 -11.83 -24.41
C ARG A 373 6.25 -13.22 -23.85
N ALA A 374 7.00 -14.24 -24.23
CA ALA A 374 6.78 -15.63 -23.80
C ALA A 374 8.10 -16.28 -23.38
N ASP A 375 8.03 -17.40 -22.71
CA ASP A 375 9.19 -18.25 -22.46
C ASP A 375 9.38 -19.20 -23.63
N VAL A 376 10.26 -18.82 -24.55
CA VAL A 376 10.56 -19.62 -25.74
C VAL A 376 11.62 -20.67 -25.38
N HIS A 377 11.20 -21.94 -25.33
CA HIS A 377 12.07 -23.07 -24.98
C HIS A 377 12.97 -23.51 -26.13
N ALA A 378 12.42 -23.55 -27.34
CA ALA A 378 13.16 -24.01 -28.52
C ALA A 378 12.66 -23.34 -29.79
N VAL A 379 13.58 -23.02 -30.67
CA VAL A 379 13.32 -22.67 -32.07
C VAL A 379 14.22 -23.54 -32.94
N LYS A 380 13.63 -24.39 -33.79
CA LYS A 380 14.36 -25.26 -34.71
C LYS A 380 13.96 -24.89 -36.13
N TYR A 381 14.95 -24.65 -36.95
CA TYR A 381 14.72 -24.36 -38.38
C TYR A 381 14.92 -25.65 -39.16
N VAL A 382 13.90 -26.08 -39.89
CA VAL A 382 13.91 -27.29 -40.68
C VAL A 382 13.39 -26.95 -42.08
N GLU A 383 14.23 -27.11 -43.09
CA GLU A 383 13.90 -26.79 -44.50
C GLU A 383 13.36 -25.35 -44.65
N ASN A 384 12.07 -25.20 -44.94
CA ASN A 384 11.41 -23.92 -45.16
C ASN A 384 10.48 -23.50 -44.00
N ALA A 385 10.64 -24.07 -42.80
CA ALA A 385 9.78 -23.82 -41.66
C ALA A 385 10.58 -23.62 -40.38
N ALA A 386 10.00 -22.90 -39.44
CA ALA A 386 10.48 -22.77 -38.06
C ALA A 386 9.51 -23.49 -37.12
N HIS A 387 10.03 -24.46 -36.37
CA HIS A 387 9.34 -25.13 -35.28
C HIS A 387 9.64 -24.41 -33.99
N VAL A 388 8.61 -23.93 -33.31
CA VAL A 388 8.75 -23.15 -32.05
C VAL A 388 7.98 -23.84 -30.93
N THR A 389 8.63 -23.99 -29.78
CA THR A 389 7.99 -24.43 -28.53
C THR A 389 8.15 -23.36 -27.48
N LEU A 390 7.06 -22.92 -26.89
CA LEU A 390 7.02 -21.88 -25.87
C LEU A 390 5.99 -22.16 -24.78
N GLU A 391 6.16 -21.49 -23.64
CA GLU A 391 5.14 -21.36 -22.61
C GLU A 391 4.70 -19.90 -22.50
N ALA A 392 3.38 -19.70 -22.42
CA ALA A 392 2.77 -18.39 -22.29
C ALA A 392 1.50 -18.46 -21.41
N ILE A 393 1.09 -17.32 -20.87
CA ILE A 393 -0.21 -17.23 -20.20
C ILE A 393 -1.36 -17.48 -21.20
N PRO A 394 -2.49 -18.04 -20.77
CA PRO A 394 -3.52 -18.59 -21.65
C PRO A 394 -3.97 -17.61 -22.76
N TRP A 395 -4.30 -16.36 -22.42
CA TRP A 395 -4.76 -15.40 -23.41
C TRP A 395 -3.68 -15.03 -24.44
N PHE A 396 -2.39 -15.00 -24.02
CA PHE A 396 -1.30 -14.76 -24.97
C PHE A 396 -1.05 -15.96 -25.85
N ALA A 397 -1.21 -17.18 -25.29
CA ALA A 397 -1.15 -18.42 -26.07
C ALA A 397 -2.23 -18.45 -27.17
N GLU A 398 -3.47 -18.03 -26.89
CA GLU A 398 -4.52 -17.90 -27.90
C GLU A 398 -4.17 -16.86 -28.97
N ARG A 399 -3.57 -15.74 -28.59
CA ARG A 399 -3.10 -14.72 -29.54
C ARG A 399 -1.97 -15.24 -30.41
N VAL A 400 -1.04 -16.02 -29.85
CA VAL A 400 0.02 -16.71 -30.60
C VAL A 400 -0.61 -17.66 -31.62
N LYS A 401 -1.61 -18.44 -31.20
CA LYS A 401 -2.34 -19.34 -32.10
C LYS A 401 -2.94 -18.60 -33.30
N SER A 402 -3.70 -17.53 -33.06
CA SER A 402 -4.28 -16.72 -34.13
C SER A 402 -3.20 -16.18 -35.08
N ARG A 403 -2.06 -15.69 -34.54
CA ARG A 403 -0.97 -15.15 -35.37
C ARG A 403 -0.24 -16.23 -36.17
N VAL A 404 -0.10 -17.44 -35.63
CA VAL A 404 0.44 -18.60 -36.36
C VAL A 404 -0.45 -18.95 -37.54
N GLU A 405 -1.78 -18.97 -37.35
CA GLU A 405 -2.74 -19.21 -38.40
C GLU A 405 -2.67 -18.14 -39.53
N GLU A 406 -2.57 -16.85 -39.16
CA GLU A 406 -2.39 -15.74 -40.08
C GLU A 406 -1.11 -15.87 -40.95
N LEU A 407 -0.04 -16.40 -40.37
CA LEU A 407 1.25 -16.63 -41.05
C LEU A 407 1.25 -17.94 -41.88
N GLY A 408 0.13 -18.64 -41.96
CA GLY A 408 0.01 -19.92 -42.64
C GLY A 408 0.71 -21.06 -41.91
N GLY A 409 0.95 -20.93 -40.63
CA GLY A 409 1.55 -21.95 -39.79
C GLY A 409 0.53 -22.95 -39.26
N LYS A 410 1.02 -23.94 -38.51
CA LYS A 410 0.22 -25.04 -37.97
C LYS A 410 0.51 -25.25 -36.46
N ILE A 411 -0.52 -25.31 -35.64
CA ILE A 411 -0.38 -25.66 -34.22
C ILE A 411 -0.22 -27.18 -34.09
N GLU A 412 0.84 -27.61 -33.42
CA GLU A 412 1.17 -29.02 -33.19
C GLU A 412 0.67 -29.49 -31.81
N SER A 413 0.83 -28.65 -30.79
CA SER A 413 0.28 -28.92 -29.46
C SER A 413 -0.12 -27.62 -28.76
N PHE A 414 -1.22 -27.71 -28.00
CA PHE A 414 -1.74 -26.65 -27.15
C PHE A 414 -2.19 -27.29 -25.84
N LYS A 415 -1.35 -27.21 -24.79
CA LYS A 415 -1.60 -27.86 -23.49
C LYS A 415 -1.71 -26.79 -22.43
N GLN A 416 -2.86 -26.72 -21.79
CA GLN A 416 -3.12 -25.90 -20.58
C GLN A 416 -2.54 -26.54 -19.34
#